data_671fbe00b00abd37c0ac027d2390e423
#
_entry.id   671fbe00b00abd37c0ac027d2390e423
#
_cell.length_a   1.000
_cell.length_b   1.000
_cell.length_c   1.000
_cell.angle_alpha   90.00
_cell.angle_beta   90.00
_cell.angle_gamma   90.00
#
_symmetry.space_group_name_H-M   'P 1'
#
loop_
_entity.id
_entity.type
_entity.pdbx_description
1 polymer ?
#
loop_
_entity_poly.entity_id
_entity_poly.type
_entity_poly.pdbx_seq_one_letter_code
_entity_poly.pdbx_strand_id
1 'polypeptide(L)'
;EIDQYAIRVGRANKLWALGRIIAHMEDDDQMLVFTNTKRMVEILSERLGKFRIRAIGLHGDLPQGKREKILDSFKGGGESIVVATDVAARGLDVDGITYVVNYDLPIDTESYVHRIGRTGRMGRKGEAWSFVTNEDRRLIEKIASTWNLNIPYVDAPSLPEGMDRDPIGKRDDWEEVSDPFGMVTVRLALGKSD
;
A
#
# COMPACT_ATOMS: atom_id res chain seq x y z
N GLU A 1 13.56 4.44 -12.63
CA GLU A 1 13.84 5.16 -11.40
C GLU A 1 12.63 5.15 -10.47
N ILE A 2 12.84 4.79 -9.22
CA ILE A 2 11.76 4.61 -8.25
C ILE A 2 12.07 5.43 -7.01
N ASP A 3 11.17 6.35 -6.67
CA ASP A 3 11.22 7.02 -5.39
C ASP A 3 10.56 6.13 -4.34
N GLN A 4 11.25 5.91 -3.23
CA GLN A 4 10.79 5.00 -2.19
C GLN A 4 10.54 5.76 -0.90
N TYR A 5 9.43 5.47 -0.25
CA TYR A 5 9.01 6.12 0.98
C TYR A 5 8.46 5.11 1.97
N ALA A 6 8.63 5.39 3.24
CA ALA A 6 8.00 4.63 4.32
C ALA A 6 7.14 5.57 5.15
N ILE A 7 5.96 5.12 5.49
CA ILE A 7 5.05 5.85 6.39
C ILE A 7 4.90 5.04 7.66
N ARG A 8 5.31 5.63 8.78
CA ARG A 8 5.02 5.02 10.09
C ARG A 8 3.56 5.23 10.39
N VAL A 9 2.84 4.14 10.53
CA VAL A 9 1.40 4.19 10.73
C VAL A 9 0.97 2.96 11.51
N GLY A 10 0.03 3.14 12.41
CA GLY A 10 -0.56 2.02 13.11
C GLY A 10 -1.48 1.22 12.19
N ARG A 11 -1.69 -0.01 12.56
CA ARG A 11 -2.48 -0.94 11.76
C ARG A 11 -3.86 -0.39 11.40
N ALA A 12 -4.51 0.27 12.35
CA ALA A 12 -5.87 0.81 12.14
C ALA A 12 -5.90 1.97 11.15
N ASN A 13 -4.77 2.59 10.87
CA ASN A 13 -4.69 3.76 9.98
C ASN A 13 -4.01 3.51 8.65
N LYS A 14 -3.69 2.26 8.35
CA LYS A 14 -3.14 1.92 7.03
C LYS A 14 -4.11 2.31 5.90
N LEU A 15 -5.39 2.06 6.11
CA LEU A 15 -6.40 2.38 5.09
C LEU A 15 -6.51 3.89 4.87
N TRP A 16 -6.46 4.66 5.95
CA TRP A 16 -6.41 6.12 5.85
C TRP A 16 -5.20 6.60 5.03
N ALA A 17 -4.01 6.06 5.34
CA ALA A 17 -2.80 6.42 4.61
C ALA A 17 -2.89 6.04 3.13
N LEU A 18 -3.46 4.88 2.83
CA LEU A 18 -3.70 4.47 1.45
C LEU A 18 -4.62 5.45 0.73
N GLY A 19 -5.68 5.88 1.41
CA GLY A 19 -6.60 6.87 0.87
C GLY A 19 -5.90 8.18 0.50
N ARG A 20 -4.93 8.60 1.31
CA ARG A 20 -4.15 9.81 1.04
C ARG A 20 -3.31 9.67 -0.23
N ILE A 21 -2.74 8.51 -0.46
CA ILE A 21 -1.97 8.25 -1.69
C ILE A 21 -2.92 8.20 -2.89
N ILE A 22 -4.04 7.48 -2.75
CA ILE A 22 -5.04 7.36 -3.82
C ILE A 22 -5.58 8.73 -4.22
N ALA A 23 -5.74 9.64 -3.27
CA ALA A 23 -6.23 10.99 -3.54
C ALA A 23 -5.38 11.76 -4.56
N HIS A 24 -4.11 11.41 -4.68
CA HIS A 24 -3.19 12.04 -5.64
C HIS A 24 -3.17 11.38 -7.01
N MET A 25 -3.87 10.28 -7.19
CA MET A 25 -3.88 9.59 -8.49
C MET A 25 -4.62 10.42 -9.53
N GLU A 26 -4.01 10.49 -10.70
CA GLU A 26 -4.62 11.10 -11.87
C GLU A 26 -5.25 10.02 -12.75
N ASP A 27 -5.96 10.42 -13.78
CA ASP A 27 -6.77 9.51 -14.59
C ASP A 27 -5.98 8.36 -15.21
N ASP A 28 -4.74 8.61 -15.61
CA ASP A 28 -3.91 7.60 -16.25
C ASP A 28 -3.05 6.80 -15.27
N ASP A 29 -3.10 7.14 -13.98
CA ASP A 29 -2.28 6.46 -12.98
C ASP A 29 -2.82 5.08 -12.66
N GLN A 30 -1.91 4.16 -12.39
CA GLN A 30 -2.23 2.82 -11.93
C GLN A 30 -1.49 2.52 -10.65
N MET A 31 -2.16 1.82 -9.76
CA MET A 31 -1.62 1.44 -8.46
C MET A 31 -1.73 -0.06 -8.25
N LEU A 32 -0.64 -0.65 -7.79
CA LEU A 32 -0.62 -2.05 -7.35
C LEU A 32 -0.36 -2.07 -5.85
N VAL A 33 -1.31 -2.61 -5.09
CA VAL A 33 -1.25 -2.68 -3.63
C VAL A 33 -0.96 -4.12 -3.22
N PHE A 34 0.11 -4.33 -2.48
CA PHE A 34 0.50 -5.66 -2.01
C PHE A 34 0.06 -5.91 -0.58
N THR A 35 -0.52 -7.07 -0.37
CA THR A 35 -0.78 -7.63 0.95
C THR A 35 -0.14 -9.01 1.02
N ASN A 36 0.03 -9.54 2.24
CA ASN A 36 0.70 -10.83 2.41
C ASN A 36 -0.22 -12.03 2.30
N THR A 37 -1.54 -11.84 2.39
CA THR A 37 -2.48 -12.96 2.38
C THR A 37 -3.65 -12.73 1.44
N LYS A 38 -4.19 -13.83 0.91
CA LYS A 38 -5.41 -13.80 0.08
C LYS A 38 -6.58 -13.18 0.82
N ARG A 39 -6.70 -13.50 2.11
CA ARG A 39 -7.77 -12.95 2.94
C ARG A 39 -7.69 -11.43 3.01
N MET A 40 -6.49 -10.89 3.19
CA MET A 40 -6.33 -9.44 3.25
C MET A 40 -6.60 -8.79 1.90
N VAL A 41 -6.29 -9.46 0.79
CA VAL A 41 -6.67 -8.96 -0.54
C VAL A 41 -8.18 -8.75 -0.60
N GLU A 42 -8.95 -9.75 -0.17
CA GLU A 42 -10.41 -9.67 -0.19
C GLU A 42 -10.94 -8.59 0.75
N ILE A 43 -10.40 -8.55 1.98
CA ILE A 43 -10.82 -7.57 2.97
C ILE A 43 -10.53 -6.15 2.48
N LEU A 44 -9.34 -5.93 1.96
CA LEU A 44 -8.92 -4.59 1.55
C LEU A 44 -9.73 -4.10 0.34
N SER A 45 -9.90 -4.93 -0.67
CA SER A 45 -10.69 -4.55 -1.84
C SER A 45 -12.14 -4.27 -1.48
N GLU A 46 -12.73 -5.06 -0.57
CA GLU A 46 -14.08 -4.82 -0.10
C GLU A 46 -14.20 -3.50 0.68
N ARG A 47 -13.25 -3.25 1.59
CA ARG A 47 -13.26 -2.01 2.39
C ARG A 47 -13.10 -0.78 1.52
N LEU A 48 -12.22 -0.82 0.54
CA LEU A 48 -12.07 0.28 -0.40
C LEU A 48 -13.39 0.55 -1.13
N GLY A 49 -14.10 -0.51 -1.52
CA GLY A 49 -15.42 -0.38 -2.16
C GLY A 49 -16.43 0.34 -1.29
N LYS A 50 -16.37 0.15 0.01
CA LYS A 50 -17.27 0.86 0.95
C LYS A 50 -17.02 2.36 0.96
N PHE A 51 -15.83 2.79 0.62
CA PHE A 51 -15.48 4.20 0.48
C PHE A 51 -15.58 4.67 -0.97
N ARG A 52 -16.25 3.90 -1.81
CA ARG A 52 -16.46 4.20 -3.22
C ARG A 52 -15.16 4.28 -4.02
N ILE A 53 -14.17 3.54 -3.59
CA ILE A 53 -12.89 3.39 -4.30
C ILE A 53 -12.89 2.00 -4.91
N ARG A 54 -12.88 1.96 -6.25
CA ARG A 54 -12.87 0.68 -6.95
C ARG A 54 -11.47 0.09 -6.93
N ALA A 55 -11.34 -1.08 -6.34
CA ALA A 55 -10.10 -1.84 -6.32
C ALA A 55 -10.42 -3.30 -6.55
N ILE A 56 -9.67 -3.93 -7.44
CA ILE A 56 -9.88 -5.33 -7.80
C ILE A 56 -8.87 -6.20 -7.10
N GLY A 57 -9.37 -7.24 -6.40
CA GLY A 57 -8.51 -8.21 -5.72
C GLY A 57 -8.02 -9.30 -6.65
N LEU A 58 -6.73 -9.60 -6.56
CA LEU A 58 -6.08 -10.65 -7.36
C LEU A 58 -5.31 -11.60 -6.45
N HIS A 59 -5.73 -12.86 -6.37
CA HIS A 59 -5.07 -13.87 -5.56
C HIS A 59 -5.25 -15.28 -6.17
N GLY A 60 -4.52 -16.26 -5.61
CA GLY A 60 -4.43 -17.59 -6.19
C GLY A 60 -5.70 -18.43 -6.22
N ASP A 61 -6.69 -18.06 -5.40
CA ASP A 61 -7.96 -18.82 -5.34
C ASP A 61 -8.96 -18.40 -6.43
N LEU A 62 -8.64 -17.37 -7.19
CA LEU A 62 -9.48 -16.96 -8.31
C LEU A 62 -9.36 -17.95 -9.47
N PRO A 63 -10.46 -18.25 -10.17
CA PRO A 63 -10.36 -19.04 -11.39
C PRO A 63 -9.42 -18.39 -12.41
N GLN A 64 -8.68 -19.23 -13.14
CA GLN A 64 -7.67 -18.74 -14.09
C GLN A 64 -8.24 -17.75 -15.11
N GLY A 65 -9.43 -18.05 -15.64
CA GLY A 65 -10.07 -17.14 -16.61
C GLY A 65 -10.39 -15.77 -16.02
N LYS A 66 -10.79 -15.75 -14.75
CA LYS A 66 -11.07 -14.48 -14.06
C LYS A 66 -9.78 -13.70 -13.81
N ARG A 67 -8.71 -14.39 -13.43
CA ARG A 67 -7.39 -13.76 -13.23
C ARG A 67 -6.91 -13.11 -14.52
N GLU A 68 -7.01 -13.82 -15.63
CA GLU A 68 -6.60 -13.31 -16.93
C GLU A 68 -7.38 -12.08 -17.33
N LYS A 69 -8.69 -12.05 -17.08
CA LYS A 69 -9.53 -10.89 -17.35
C LYS A 69 -9.10 -9.68 -16.55
N ILE A 70 -8.78 -9.87 -15.26
CA ILE A 70 -8.32 -8.80 -14.39
C ILE A 70 -6.99 -8.25 -14.89
N LEU A 71 -6.06 -9.14 -15.22
CA LEU A 71 -4.74 -8.75 -15.72
C LEU A 71 -4.84 -8.00 -17.05
N ASP A 72 -5.66 -8.49 -17.96
CA ASP A 72 -5.87 -7.84 -19.25
C ASP A 72 -6.51 -6.46 -19.08
N SER A 73 -7.51 -6.36 -18.20
CA SER A 73 -8.16 -5.09 -17.93
C SER A 73 -7.21 -4.09 -17.30
N PHE A 74 -6.37 -4.55 -16.36
CA PHE A 74 -5.38 -3.69 -15.73
C PHE A 74 -4.34 -3.21 -16.74
N LYS A 75 -3.83 -4.13 -17.54
CA LYS A 75 -2.86 -3.83 -18.59
C LYS A 75 -3.42 -2.83 -19.61
N GLY A 76 -4.69 -2.95 -19.94
CA GLY A 76 -5.37 -2.06 -20.86
C GLY A 76 -5.86 -0.74 -20.27
N GLY A 77 -5.63 -0.51 -18.98
CA GLY A 77 -6.06 0.73 -18.31
C GLY A 77 -7.51 0.72 -17.85
N GLY A 78 -8.19 -0.42 -17.92
CA GLY A 78 -9.59 -0.53 -17.49
C GLY A 78 -9.77 -0.59 -15.97
N GLU A 79 -8.71 -0.92 -15.25
CA GLU A 79 -8.68 -0.88 -13.78
C GLU A 79 -7.54 0.01 -13.34
N SER A 80 -7.78 0.84 -12.33
CA SER A 80 -6.76 1.74 -11.81
C SER A 80 -6.03 1.18 -10.60
N ILE A 81 -6.70 0.38 -9.78
CA ILE A 81 -6.13 -0.15 -8.53
C ILE A 81 -6.36 -1.66 -8.47
N VAL A 82 -5.27 -2.38 -8.32
CA VAL A 82 -5.30 -3.83 -8.09
C VAL A 82 -4.63 -4.11 -6.74
N VAL A 83 -5.29 -4.94 -5.93
CA VAL A 83 -4.76 -5.44 -4.66
C VAL A 83 -4.36 -6.89 -4.88
N ALA A 84 -3.13 -7.25 -4.57
CA ALA A 84 -2.62 -8.58 -4.90
C ALA A 84 -1.68 -9.14 -3.82
N THR A 85 -1.53 -10.45 -3.83
CA THR A 85 -0.42 -11.12 -3.13
C THR A 85 0.78 -11.22 -4.06
N ASP A 86 1.95 -11.51 -3.51
CA ASP A 86 3.17 -11.68 -4.32
C ASP A 86 3.01 -12.76 -5.39
N VAL A 87 2.43 -13.90 -5.00
CA VAL A 87 2.24 -15.02 -5.93
C VAL A 87 1.34 -14.62 -7.11
N ALA A 88 0.26 -13.94 -6.81
CA ALA A 88 -0.70 -13.54 -7.85
C ALA A 88 -0.13 -12.48 -8.78
N ALA A 89 0.78 -11.65 -8.28
CA ALA A 89 1.41 -10.61 -9.08
C ALA A 89 2.58 -11.12 -9.93
N ARG A 90 3.03 -12.36 -9.72
CA ARG A 90 4.06 -12.95 -10.56
C ARG A 90 3.61 -13.02 -12.00
N GLY A 91 4.50 -12.67 -12.90
CA GLY A 91 4.15 -12.66 -14.31
C GLY A 91 3.29 -11.49 -14.74
N LEU A 92 2.99 -10.59 -13.81
CA LEU A 92 2.30 -9.35 -14.13
C LEU A 92 3.28 -8.48 -14.91
N ASP A 93 3.12 -8.48 -16.21
CA ASP A 93 3.93 -7.66 -17.10
C ASP A 93 3.10 -6.47 -17.51
N VAL A 94 3.01 -5.50 -16.61
CA VAL A 94 2.27 -4.26 -16.85
C VAL A 94 3.25 -3.11 -16.84
N ASP A 95 3.34 -2.44 -17.96
CA ASP A 95 4.12 -1.22 -18.07
C ASP A 95 3.28 -0.03 -17.59
N GLY A 96 3.92 0.93 -16.97
CA GLY A 96 3.26 2.18 -16.61
C GLY A 96 2.53 2.18 -15.28
N ILE A 97 2.81 1.22 -14.40
CA ILE A 97 2.32 1.28 -13.02
C ILE A 97 3.00 2.47 -12.34
N THR A 98 2.20 3.40 -11.85
CA THR A 98 2.69 4.64 -11.23
C THR A 98 3.07 4.43 -9.77
N TYR A 99 2.24 3.68 -9.05
CA TYR A 99 2.39 3.48 -7.61
C TYR A 99 2.43 2.00 -7.27
N VAL A 100 3.41 1.62 -6.45
CA VAL A 100 3.39 0.35 -5.75
C VAL A 100 3.26 0.66 -4.26
N VAL A 101 2.29 0.05 -3.60
CA VAL A 101 2.08 0.24 -2.18
C VAL A 101 2.23 -1.09 -1.46
N ASN A 102 3.16 -1.15 -0.53
CA ASN A 102 3.29 -2.27 0.38
C ASN A 102 2.38 -2.01 1.58
N TYR A 103 1.12 -2.41 1.46
CA TYR A 103 0.15 -2.29 2.56
C TYR A 103 0.63 -3.12 3.75
N ASP A 104 1.15 -4.30 3.47
CA ASP A 104 1.93 -5.10 4.39
C ASP A 104 3.35 -5.18 3.86
N LEU A 105 4.35 -5.04 4.73
CA LEU A 105 5.72 -5.30 4.32
C LEU A 105 5.87 -6.76 3.91
N PRO A 106 6.69 -7.05 2.90
CA PRO A 106 6.94 -8.43 2.53
C PRO A 106 7.67 -9.17 3.64
N ILE A 107 7.50 -10.49 3.68
CA ILE A 107 8.10 -11.33 4.71
C ILE A 107 9.62 -11.34 4.61
N ASP A 108 10.15 -11.22 3.39
CA ASP A 108 11.59 -11.27 3.15
C ASP A 108 12.08 -10.08 2.33
N THR A 109 13.39 -9.85 2.39
CA THR A 109 13.99 -8.69 1.74
C THR A 109 13.97 -8.76 0.23
N GLU A 110 14.02 -9.95 -0.34
CA GLU A 110 14.02 -10.15 -1.79
C GLU A 110 12.67 -9.79 -2.40
N SER A 111 11.59 -10.15 -1.73
CA SER A 111 10.25 -9.81 -2.21
C SER A 111 10.03 -8.30 -2.32
N TYR A 112 10.69 -7.53 -1.48
CA TYR A 112 10.59 -6.07 -1.53
C TYR A 112 11.02 -5.54 -2.89
N VAL A 113 12.22 -5.93 -3.36
CA VAL A 113 12.72 -5.44 -4.65
C VAL A 113 11.89 -5.96 -5.82
N HIS A 114 11.36 -7.18 -5.71
CA HIS A 114 10.46 -7.71 -6.73
C HIS A 114 9.16 -6.93 -6.80
N ARG A 115 8.60 -6.53 -5.64
CA ARG A 115 7.38 -5.74 -5.59
C ARG A 115 7.57 -4.37 -6.21
N ILE A 116 8.58 -3.62 -5.78
CA ILE A 116 8.77 -2.27 -6.28
C ILE A 116 9.22 -2.25 -7.74
N GLY A 117 9.82 -3.33 -8.21
CA GLY A 117 10.20 -3.47 -9.62
C GLY A 117 9.03 -3.49 -10.59
N ARG A 118 7.79 -3.44 -10.10
CA ARG A 118 6.60 -3.31 -10.94
C ARG A 118 6.34 -1.87 -11.39
N THR A 119 7.05 -0.92 -10.84
CA THR A 119 6.96 0.49 -11.23
C THR A 119 8.31 1.01 -11.71
N GLY A 120 8.35 2.25 -12.17
CA GLY A 120 9.61 2.90 -12.59
C GLY A 120 10.21 2.33 -13.86
N ARG A 121 9.40 1.71 -14.72
CA ARG A 121 9.87 1.09 -15.95
C ARG A 121 9.73 2.04 -17.14
N MET A 122 10.43 1.72 -18.24
CA MET A 122 10.33 2.42 -19.51
C MET A 122 10.69 3.91 -19.42
N GLY A 123 11.66 4.23 -18.55
CA GLY A 123 12.10 5.61 -18.37
C GLY A 123 11.12 6.47 -17.60
N ARG A 124 10.02 5.90 -17.10
CA ARG A 124 9.05 6.61 -16.29
C ARG A 124 9.44 6.55 -14.82
N LYS A 125 9.15 7.63 -14.11
CA LYS A 125 9.36 7.69 -12.69
C LYS A 125 8.21 6.98 -11.97
N GLY A 126 8.55 6.12 -11.01
CA GLY A 126 7.58 5.43 -10.20
C GLY A 126 7.74 5.75 -8.73
N GLU A 127 6.71 5.47 -7.95
CA GLU A 127 6.74 5.65 -6.50
C GLU A 127 6.40 4.34 -5.81
N ALA A 128 7.14 4.05 -4.76
CA ALA A 128 6.89 2.89 -3.91
C ALA A 128 6.70 3.37 -2.47
N TRP A 129 5.57 3.02 -1.89
CA TRP A 129 5.19 3.43 -0.54
C TRP A 129 5.05 2.20 0.33
N SER A 130 5.64 2.21 1.51
CA SER A 130 5.55 1.10 2.46
C SER A 130 4.95 1.58 3.77
N PHE A 131 3.94 0.86 4.26
CA PHE A 131 3.35 1.14 5.57
C PHE A 131 4.09 0.32 6.60
N VAL A 132 4.60 1.01 7.62
CA VAL A 132 5.48 0.42 8.62
C VAL A 132 4.86 0.62 9.99
N THR A 133 4.43 -0.49 10.61
CA THR A 133 3.98 -0.46 12.00
C THR A 133 5.20 -0.55 12.92
N ASN A 134 4.98 -0.39 14.22
CA ASN A 134 6.07 -0.53 15.18
C ASN A 134 6.73 -1.90 15.11
N GLU A 135 5.96 -2.94 14.83
CA GLU A 135 6.48 -4.31 14.69
C GLU A 135 7.35 -4.48 13.45
N ASP A 136 7.15 -3.66 12.44
CA ASP A 136 7.83 -3.78 11.15
C ASP A 136 9.18 -3.05 11.09
N ARG A 137 9.55 -2.32 12.12
CA ARG A 137 10.74 -1.45 12.08
C ARG A 137 12.02 -2.20 11.74
N ARG A 138 12.23 -3.35 12.35
CA ARG A 138 13.44 -4.14 12.09
C ARG A 138 13.46 -4.68 10.68
N LEU A 139 12.30 -5.06 10.17
CA LEU A 139 12.20 -5.61 8.83
C LEU A 139 12.52 -4.56 7.77
N ILE A 140 11.96 -3.35 7.89
CA ILE A 140 12.24 -2.29 6.91
C ILE A 140 13.72 -1.87 6.96
N GLU A 141 14.31 -1.83 8.15
CA GLU A 141 15.75 -1.55 8.29
C GLU A 141 16.60 -2.62 7.62
N LYS A 142 16.22 -3.88 7.80
CA LYS A 142 16.91 -5.00 7.15
C LYS A 142 16.79 -4.94 5.64
N ILE A 143 15.61 -4.61 5.14
CA ILE A 143 15.40 -4.43 3.70
C ILE A 143 16.32 -3.35 3.16
N ALA A 144 16.31 -2.18 3.80
CA ALA A 144 17.10 -1.06 3.35
C ALA A 144 18.60 -1.36 3.38
N SER A 145 19.09 -2.01 4.44
CA SER A 145 20.51 -2.34 4.53
C SER A 145 20.93 -3.45 3.57
N THR A 146 20.09 -4.47 3.39
CA THR A 146 20.40 -5.59 2.49
C THR A 146 20.63 -5.12 1.06
N TRP A 147 19.81 -4.18 0.59
CA TRP A 147 19.86 -3.72 -0.80
C TRP A 147 20.48 -2.33 -0.95
N ASN A 148 21.02 -1.78 0.15
CA ASN A 148 21.61 -0.43 0.17
C ASN A 148 20.63 0.60 -0.42
N LEU A 149 19.42 0.59 0.10
CA LEU A 149 18.35 1.46 -0.36
C LEU A 149 18.18 2.66 0.57
N ASN A 150 17.79 3.78 -0.02
CA ASN A 150 17.36 4.94 0.73
C ASN A 150 15.85 4.99 0.76
N ILE A 151 15.27 4.66 1.93
CA ILE A 151 13.82 4.65 2.12
C ILE A 151 13.50 5.62 3.26
N PRO A 152 13.31 6.91 2.97
CA PRO A 152 13.04 7.87 4.03
C PRO A 152 11.65 7.67 4.64
N TYR A 153 11.56 7.91 5.93
CA TYR A 153 10.26 8.02 6.59
C TYR A 153 9.66 9.38 6.26
N VAL A 154 8.42 9.37 5.85
CA VAL A 154 7.67 10.58 5.54
C VAL A 154 6.28 10.46 6.15
N ASP A 155 5.61 11.58 6.30
CA ASP A 155 4.19 11.57 6.68
C ASP A 155 3.35 11.13 5.49
N ALA A 156 2.13 10.69 5.76
CA ALA A 156 1.17 10.46 4.70
C ALA A 156 1.02 11.75 3.89
N PRO A 157 0.88 11.66 2.57
CA PRO A 157 0.76 12.85 1.73
C PRO A 157 -0.36 13.77 2.22
N SER A 158 -0.14 15.06 2.13
CA SER A 158 -1.21 16.04 2.37
C SER A 158 -2.29 15.84 1.31
N LEU A 159 -3.50 16.26 1.64
CA LEU A 159 -4.57 16.20 0.65
C LEU A 159 -4.24 17.08 -0.55
N PRO A 160 -4.62 16.67 -1.76
CA PRO A 160 -4.46 17.51 -2.94
C PRO A 160 -5.18 18.85 -2.78
N GLU A 161 -4.69 19.87 -3.46
CA GLU A 161 -5.32 21.17 -3.46
C GLU A 161 -6.78 21.05 -3.90
N GLY A 162 -7.68 21.71 -3.18
CA GLY A 162 -9.11 21.66 -3.47
C GLY A 162 -9.86 20.53 -2.80
N MET A 163 -9.15 19.59 -2.19
CA MET A 163 -9.78 18.51 -1.42
C MET A 163 -9.67 18.83 0.07
N ASP A 164 -10.78 18.93 0.75
CA ASP A 164 -10.82 19.30 2.17
C ASP A 164 -11.25 18.16 3.09
N ARG A 165 -11.48 16.98 2.55
CA ARG A 165 -11.88 15.80 3.30
C ARG A 165 -11.05 14.59 2.91
N ASP A 166 -10.66 13.82 3.91
CA ASP A 166 -10.02 12.54 3.65
C ASP A 166 -10.99 11.59 2.96
N PRO A 167 -10.54 10.89 1.91
CA PRO A 167 -11.34 9.81 1.32
C PRO A 167 -11.69 8.74 2.35
N ILE A 168 -10.78 8.48 3.27
CA ILE A 168 -10.95 7.52 4.36
C ILE A 168 -10.49 8.20 5.64
N GLY A 169 -11.38 8.26 6.62
CA GLY A 169 -11.09 8.95 7.87
C GLY A 169 -9.99 8.27 8.68
N LYS A 170 -9.20 9.09 9.36
CA LYS A 170 -8.18 8.61 10.28
C LYS A 170 -8.85 8.14 11.58
N ARG A 171 -8.35 7.04 12.12
CA ARG A 171 -8.84 6.46 13.37
C ARG A 171 -7.78 6.60 14.45
N ASP A 172 -8.19 6.55 15.71
CA ASP A 172 -7.25 6.47 16.80
C ASP A 172 -6.53 5.13 16.76
N ASP A 173 -5.22 5.18 16.94
CA ASP A 173 -4.39 3.99 16.92
C ASP A 173 -3.37 4.08 18.03
N TRP A 174 -3.30 3.04 18.83
CA TRP A 174 -2.37 2.95 19.94
C TRP A 174 -0.93 2.97 19.52
N GLU A 175 -0.66 2.35 18.37
CA GLU A 175 0.71 2.21 17.90
C GLU A 175 1.32 3.56 17.58
N GLU A 176 0.49 4.53 17.22
CA GLU A 176 0.96 5.87 16.89
C GLU A 176 1.34 6.70 18.11
N VAL A 177 0.91 6.28 19.29
CA VAL A 177 1.22 7.00 20.52
C VAL A 177 2.34 6.36 21.32
N SER A 178 3.04 5.39 20.77
CA SER A 178 4.24 4.82 21.38
C SER A 178 5.32 5.88 21.43
N ASP A 179 5.96 6.01 22.57
CA ASP A 179 7.05 6.96 22.71
C ASP A 179 8.34 6.41 22.06
N PRO A 180 9.38 7.25 21.95
CA PRO A 180 10.64 6.82 21.36
C PRO A 180 11.33 5.69 22.12
N PHE A 181 10.94 5.43 23.35
CA PHE A 181 11.52 4.39 24.17
C PHE A 181 10.73 3.10 24.12
N GLY A 182 9.72 3.03 23.28
CA GLY A 182 8.90 1.85 23.12
C GLY A 182 7.80 1.71 24.16
N MET A 183 7.62 2.71 25.01
CA MET A 183 6.53 2.70 25.97
C MET A 183 5.26 3.15 25.27
N VAL A 184 4.23 2.35 25.39
CA VAL A 184 2.93 2.71 24.81
C VAL A 184 2.23 3.65 25.78
N THR A 185 1.94 4.84 25.33
CA THR A 185 1.05 5.71 26.05
C THR A 185 -0.35 5.13 25.93
N VAL A 186 -0.90 4.73 27.07
CA VAL A 186 -2.26 4.20 27.06
C VAL A 186 -3.22 5.33 26.78
N ARG A 187 -3.56 5.46 25.53
CA ARG A 187 -4.70 6.26 25.16
C ARG A 187 -5.89 5.39 25.45
N LEU A 188 -6.44 5.57 26.60
CA LEU A 188 -7.54 4.75 27.03
C LEU A 188 -8.70 4.84 26.09
N ALA A 189 -9.35 3.74 25.97
CA ALA A 189 -10.60 3.62 25.23
C ALA A 189 -11.61 4.70 25.65
N LEU A 190 -11.40 5.29 26.78
CA LEU A 190 -12.21 6.42 27.26
C LEU A 190 -12.36 7.53 26.24
N GLY A 191 -11.31 7.83 25.53
CA GLY A 191 -11.36 8.88 24.53
C GLY A 191 -12.14 8.51 23.30
N LYS A 192 -12.64 7.30 23.22
CA LYS A 192 -13.30 6.79 22.03
C LYS A 192 -14.73 6.40 22.26
N SER A 193 -15.17 6.48 23.44
CA SER A 193 -16.51 6.00 23.77
C SER A 193 -17.61 6.86 23.22
N ASP A 194 -17.28 7.77 22.41
CA ASP A 194 -18.26 8.69 21.83
C ASP A 194 -18.75 8.26 20.51
#